data_a27cc381d9b96f96e7e79e6d17210bac
#
_entry.id   a27cc381d9b96f96e7e79e6d17210bac
#
_cell.length_a   1.000
_cell.length_b   1.000
_cell.length_c   1.000
_cell.angle_alpha   90.00
_cell.angle_beta   90.00
_cell.angle_gamma   90.00
#
_symmetry.space_group_name_H-M   'P 1'
#
loop_
_entity.id
_entity.type
_entity.pdbx_description
1 polymer ?
#
loop_
_entity_poly.entity_id
_entity_poly.type
_entity_poly.pdbx_seq_one_letter_code
_entity_poly.pdbx_strand_id
1 'polypeptide(L)'
;MPLNLVPAAGMKFTTYDKPWDFYNNYARCAGFGIRKRAKHKTNAYIVCSREGVHKQAVSDYHRVRQKTSKRIGCNAKIRVKKMKDGKFVIEMVQLNHNHKMLESPGMLLHMRSHNKDDPLIDQLVKDMQLDNHTHAQMMSTLSRMSGGLQYMGHTSRD
;
A
#
# COMPACT_ATOMS: atom_id res chain seq x y z
N MET A 1 -13.85 -13.52 -5.78
CA MET A 1 -12.50 -13.06 -6.19
C MET A 1 -12.02 -13.98 -7.31
N PRO A 2 -11.53 -13.50 -8.45
CA PRO A 2 -11.02 -14.38 -9.52
C PRO A 2 -9.76 -15.11 -9.03
N LEU A 3 -9.69 -16.41 -9.30
CA LEU A 3 -8.62 -17.32 -8.84
C LEU A 3 -7.22 -16.90 -9.31
N ASN A 4 -7.12 -16.22 -10.45
CA ASN A 4 -5.87 -15.73 -11.03
C ASN A 4 -5.24 -14.53 -10.26
N LEU A 5 -5.95 -13.92 -9.31
CA LEU A 5 -5.45 -12.84 -8.46
C LEU A 5 -4.86 -13.32 -7.13
N VAL A 6 -5.10 -14.58 -6.76
CA VAL A 6 -4.60 -15.11 -5.47
C VAL A 6 -3.10 -15.42 -5.60
N PRO A 7 -2.25 -14.88 -4.71
CA PRO A 7 -0.82 -15.20 -4.72
C PRO A 7 -0.57 -16.68 -4.47
N ALA A 8 0.31 -17.27 -5.28
CA ALA A 8 0.76 -18.65 -5.12
C ALA A 8 2.29 -18.73 -5.20
N ALA A 9 2.85 -19.70 -4.48
CA ALA A 9 4.27 -20.01 -4.58
C ALA A 9 4.60 -20.51 -5.99
N GLY A 10 5.77 -20.13 -6.51
CA GLY A 10 6.19 -20.48 -7.86
C GLY A 10 5.84 -19.46 -8.95
N MET A 11 4.99 -18.46 -8.67
CA MET A 11 4.70 -17.40 -9.64
C MET A 11 5.97 -16.62 -9.98
N LYS A 12 6.24 -16.44 -11.29
CA LYS A 12 7.43 -15.80 -11.84
C LYS A 12 7.10 -14.44 -12.43
N PHE A 13 7.99 -13.48 -12.23
CA PHE A 13 7.87 -12.10 -12.71
C PHE A 13 9.19 -11.65 -13.34
N THR A 14 9.10 -10.77 -14.33
CA THR A 14 10.26 -10.26 -15.08
C THR A 14 10.99 -9.13 -14.35
N THR A 15 10.27 -8.33 -13.54
CA THR A 15 10.83 -7.17 -12.82
C THR A 15 10.52 -7.25 -11.34
N TYR A 16 11.27 -6.49 -10.53
CA TYR A 16 11.10 -6.45 -9.08
C TYR A 16 9.75 -5.83 -8.63
N ASP A 17 9.21 -4.90 -9.41
CA ASP A 17 8.00 -4.18 -9.01
C ASP A 17 6.71 -4.96 -9.33
N LYS A 18 6.74 -5.85 -10.33
CA LYS A 18 5.55 -6.66 -10.68
C LYS A 18 4.99 -7.53 -9.55
N PRO A 19 5.79 -8.23 -8.72
CA PRO A 19 5.27 -8.91 -7.53
C PRO A 19 4.58 -7.97 -6.54
N TRP A 20 5.07 -6.73 -6.42
CA TRP A 20 4.44 -5.71 -5.58
C TRP A 20 3.08 -5.33 -6.14
N ASP A 21 2.99 -4.96 -7.41
CA ASP A 21 1.74 -4.57 -8.05
C ASP A 21 0.70 -5.70 -8.01
N PHE A 22 1.15 -6.93 -8.26
CA PHE A 22 0.30 -8.11 -8.19
C PHE A 22 -0.27 -8.31 -6.78
N TYR A 23 0.59 -8.30 -5.75
CA TYR A 23 0.15 -8.47 -4.37
C TYR A 23 -0.67 -7.29 -3.86
N ASN A 24 -0.40 -6.07 -4.36
CA ASN A 24 -1.18 -4.89 -4.03
C ASN A 24 -2.59 -4.95 -4.62
N ASN A 25 -2.75 -5.44 -5.84
CA ASN A 25 -4.06 -5.67 -6.45
C ASN A 25 -4.85 -6.73 -5.67
N TYR A 26 -4.21 -7.83 -5.29
CA TYR A 26 -4.81 -8.82 -4.40
C TYR A 26 -5.25 -8.20 -3.08
N ALA A 27 -4.37 -7.46 -2.41
CA ALA A 27 -4.63 -6.82 -1.12
C ALA A 27 -5.80 -5.83 -1.19
N ARG A 28 -5.91 -5.08 -2.30
CA ARG A 28 -7.01 -4.16 -2.55
C ARG A 28 -8.34 -4.91 -2.69
N CYS A 29 -8.38 -6.02 -3.42
CA CYS A 29 -9.57 -6.85 -3.53
C CYS A 29 -9.93 -7.55 -2.20
N ALA A 30 -8.93 -7.94 -1.41
CA ALA A 30 -9.11 -8.62 -0.14
C ALA A 30 -9.36 -7.68 1.06
N GLY A 31 -9.17 -6.37 0.90
CA GLY A 31 -9.51 -5.38 1.93
C GLY A 31 -8.39 -5.08 2.94
N PHE A 32 -7.12 -5.15 2.56
CA PHE A 32 -6.01 -4.81 3.45
C PHE A 32 -4.89 -4.04 2.75
N GLY A 33 -4.12 -3.27 3.52
CA GLY A 33 -2.94 -2.56 3.01
C GLY A 33 -1.67 -3.40 3.14
N ILE A 34 -0.70 -3.12 2.29
CA ILE A 34 0.61 -3.77 2.29
C ILE A 34 1.75 -2.77 2.48
N ARG A 35 2.92 -3.26 2.82
CA ARG A 35 4.16 -2.47 2.88
C ARG A 35 5.37 -3.33 2.54
N LYS A 36 6.39 -2.70 1.98
CA LYS A 36 7.71 -3.33 1.80
C LYS A 36 8.39 -3.44 3.16
N ARG A 37 8.87 -4.63 3.50
CA ARG A 37 9.79 -4.87 4.62
C ARG A 37 11.22 -4.79 4.11
N ALA A 38 12.21 -4.77 5.02
CA ALA A 38 13.63 -4.69 4.67
C ALA A 38 14.00 -5.62 3.49
N LYS A 39 14.66 -5.05 2.49
CA LYS A 39 15.14 -5.75 1.31
C LYS A 39 16.55 -6.28 1.59
N HIS A 40 16.74 -7.58 1.44
CA HIS A 40 18.06 -8.18 1.34
C HIS A 40 18.48 -8.31 -0.12
N LYS A 41 19.76 -8.49 -0.41
CA LYS A 41 20.30 -8.53 -1.80
C LYS A 41 19.53 -9.46 -2.76
N THR A 42 19.01 -10.58 -2.26
CA THR A 42 18.35 -11.60 -3.05
C THR A 42 16.86 -11.79 -2.73
N ASN A 43 16.40 -11.32 -1.58
CA ASN A 43 15.05 -11.58 -1.07
C ASN A 43 14.37 -10.28 -0.67
N ALA A 44 13.07 -10.19 -0.91
CA ALA A 44 12.23 -9.11 -0.42
C ALA A 44 10.95 -9.67 0.22
N TYR A 45 10.52 -9.03 1.29
CA TYR A 45 9.25 -9.35 1.92
C TYR A 45 8.26 -8.22 1.67
N ILE A 46 7.06 -8.60 1.21
CA ILE A 46 5.91 -7.72 1.13
C ILE A 46 4.91 -8.24 2.16
N VAL A 47 4.57 -7.40 3.12
CA VAL A 47 3.85 -7.80 4.32
C VAL A 47 2.59 -6.96 4.50
N CYS A 48 1.63 -7.47 5.25
CA CYS A 48 0.47 -6.70 5.67
C CYS A 48 0.90 -5.42 6.42
N SER A 49 0.21 -4.31 6.21
CA SER A 49 0.48 -3.04 6.90
C SER A 49 0.39 -3.16 8.43
N ARG A 50 -0.38 -4.14 8.94
CA ARG A 50 -0.53 -4.44 10.38
C ARG A 50 0.49 -5.47 10.91
N GLU A 51 1.50 -5.84 10.10
CA GLU A 51 2.57 -6.78 10.52
C GLU A 51 3.47 -6.14 11.58
N GLY A 52 3.96 -6.97 12.50
CA GLY A 52 4.84 -6.57 13.59
C GLY A 52 4.09 -5.94 14.76
N VAL A 53 4.81 -5.75 15.85
CA VAL A 53 4.32 -5.12 17.07
C VAL A 53 5.04 -3.80 17.25
N HIS A 54 4.33 -2.77 17.70
CA HIS A 54 4.95 -1.50 18.06
C HIS A 54 5.69 -1.68 19.38
N LYS A 55 7.02 -1.55 19.35
CA LYS A 55 7.81 -1.43 20.57
C LYS A 55 7.78 0.03 21.00
N GLN A 56 7.19 0.30 22.14
CA GLN A 56 7.18 1.64 22.74
C GLN A 56 8.62 1.98 23.15
N ALA A 57 9.16 3.06 22.59
CA ALA A 57 10.48 3.54 23.03
C ALA A 57 10.36 4.22 24.39
N VAL A 58 11.41 4.13 25.22
CA VAL A 58 11.44 4.78 26.54
C VAL A 58 11.13 6.27 26.45
N SER A 59 11.57 6.95 25.39
CA SER A 59 11.26 8.36 25.11
C SER A 59 9.77 8.64 24.84
N ASP A 60 8.95 7.64 24.53
CA ASP A 60 7.54 7.83 24.23
C ASP A 60 6.69 8.00 25.52
N TYR A 61 7.21 7.58 26.70
CA TYR A 61 6.53 7.79 27.99
C TYR A 61 6.43 9.27 28.39
N HIS A 62 7.33 10.11 27.85
CA HIS A 62 7.34 11.56 28.14
C HIS A 62 6.58 12.40 27.09
N ARG A 63 6.01 11.75 26.07
CA ARG A 63 5.25 12.46 25.03
C ARG A 63 3.82 12.71 25.49
N VAL A 64 3.41 13.98 25.45
CA VAL A 64 2.02 14.41 25.71
C VAL A 64 1.03 13.78 24.72
N ARG A 65 1.46 13.44 23.51
CA ARG A 65 0.65 12.82 22.46
C ARG A 65 1.29 11.51 22.01
N GLN A 66 0.75 10.39 22.47
CA GLN A 66 1.17 9.07 22.03
C GLN A 66 0.49 8.71 20.70
N LYS A 67 1.28 8.34 19.68
CA LYS A 67 0.74 7.81 18.41
C LYS A 67 0.38 6.35 18.61
N THR A 68 -0.90 6.00 18.49
CA THR A 68 -1.34 4.60 18.48
C THR A 68 -0.87 3.92 17.21
N SER A 69 -0.18 2.79 17.36
CA SER A 69 0.24 1.98 16.22
C SER A 69 -0.89 1.04 15.78
N LYS A 70 -1.10 0.95 14.46
CA LYS A 70 -2.05 -0.02 13.88
C LYS A 70 -1.44 -1.44 13.74
N ARG A 71 -0.20 -1.65 14.20
CA ARG A 71 0.50 -2.95 14.11
C ARG A 71 0.02 -3.87 15.22
N ILE A 72 -0.46 -5.06 14.83
CA ILE A 72 -1.05 -6.06 15.72
C ILE A 72 -0.46 -7.46 15.50
N GLY A 73 0.74 -7.55 14.94
CA GLY A 73 1.42 -8.82 14.70
C GLY A 73 0.81 -9.67 13.58
N CYS A 74 0.22 -9.04 12.55
CA CYS A 74 -0.31 -9.79 11.41
C CYS A 74 0.80 -10.54 10.69
N ASN A 75 0.57 -11.84 10.40
CA ASN A 75 1.56 -12.72 9.76
C ASN A 75 1.44 -12.77 8.23
N ALA A 76 0.42 -12.15 7.64
CA ALA A 76 0.20 -12.20 6.20
C ALA A 76 1.34 -11.51 5.44
N LYS A 77 1.96 -12.25 4.52
CA LYS A 77 3.13 -11.83 3.75
C LYS A 77 3.37 -12.70 2.55
N ILE A 78 4.11 -12.16 1.58
CA ILE A 78 4.77 -12.94 0.55
C ILE A 78 6.29 -12.70 0.61
N ARG A 79 7.06 -13.71 0.24
CA ARG A 79 8.50 -13.61 0.06
C ARG A 79 8.83 -13.73 -1.42
N VAL A 80 9.50 -12.73 -1.95
CA VAL A 80 9.95 -12.67 -3.33
C VAL A 80 11.46 -12.88 -3.36
N LYS A 81 11.94 -13.81 -4.20
CA LYS A 81 13.35 -14.14 -4.39
C LYS A 81 13.78 -13.81 -5.80
N LYS A 82 14.97 -13.21 -5.94
CA LYS A 82 15.62 -13.03 -7.23
C LYS A 82 16.31 -14.33 -7.65
N MET A 83 16.01 -14.83 -8.84
CA MET A 83 16.61 -16.01 -9.42
C MET A 83 17.92 -15.66 -10.14
N LYS A 84 18.74 -16.68 -10.45
CA LYS A 84 20.00 -16.51 -11.19
C LYS A 84 19.81 -15.98 -12.62
N ASP A 85 18.66 -16.29 -13.21
CA ASP A 85 18.24 -15.80 -14.55
C ASP A 85 17.71 -14.35 -14.55
N GLY A 86 17.83 -13.65 -13.43
CA GLY A 86 17.37 -12.27 -13.25
C GLY A 86 15.88 -12.11 -12.97
N LYS A 87 15.08 -13.16 -13.08
CA LYS A 87 13.65 -13.16 -12.79
C LYS A 87 13.38 -13.18 -11.29
N PHE A 88 12.15 -12.83 -10.92
CA PHE A 88 11.68 -12.84 -9.54
C PHE A 88 10.59 -13.88 -9.37
N VAL A 89 10.67 -14.66 -8.29
CA VAL A 89 9.70 -15.72 -7.98
C VAL A 89 9.11 -15.49 -6.59
N ILE A 90 7.81 -15.72 -6.44
CA ILE A 90 7.19 -15.82 -5.12
C ILE A 90 7.57 -17.18 -4.54
N GLU A 91 8.46 -17.17 -3.53
CA GLU A 91 8.96 -18.39 -2.89
C GLU A 91 8.03 -18.86 -1.77
N MET A 92 7.41 -17.92 -1.05
CA MET A 92 6.54 -18.23 0.08
C MET A 92 5.33 -17.30 0.09
N VAL A 93 4.18 -17.85 0.43
CA VAL A 93 2.91 -17.14 0.56
C VAL A 93 2.28 -17.50 1.90
N GLN A 94 1.89 -16.50 2.67
CA GLN A 94 1.11 -16.63 3.90
C GLN A 94 -0.03 -15.61 3.85
N LEU A 95 -1.28 -16.07 3.73
CA LEU A 95 -2.44 -15.22 3.51
C LEU A 95 -3.32 -15.07 4.76
N ASN A 96 -3.02 -15.79 5.84
CA ASN A 96 -3.83 -15.74 7.06
C ASN A 96 -3.61 -14.42 7.80
N HIS A 97 -4.70 -13.69 8.03
CA HIS A 97 -4.73 -12.45 8.79
C HIS A 97 -5.35 -12.67 10.17
N ASN A 98 -4.87 -11.94 11.17
CA ASN A 98 -5.41 -11.91 12.53
C ASN A 98 -6.32 -10.70 12.79
N HIS A 99 -6.85 -10.07 11.74
CA HIS A 99 -7.72 -8.91 11.82
C HIS A 99 -8.80 -8.95 10.74
N LYS A 100 -9.86 -8.19 10.94
CA LYS A 100 -10.92 -8.01 9.94
C LYS A 100 -10.40 -7.26 8.73
N MET A 101 -10.85 -7.65 7.55
CA MET A 101 -10.62 -6.96 6.30
C MET A 101 -11.53 -5.75 6.19
N LEU A 102 -11.14 -4.76 5.39
CA LEU A 102 -11.98 -3.61 5.09
C LEU A 102 -12.92 -3.97 3.93
N GLU A 103 -14.20 -3.79 4.16
CA GLU A 103 -15.25 -4.08 3.16
C GLU A 103 -15.57 -2.87 2.29
N SER A 104 -15.33 -1.65 2.82
CA SER A 104 -15.64 -0.41 2.10
C SER A 104 -14.55 -0.02 1.11
N PRO A 105 -14.87 0.11 -0.20
CA PRO A 105 -13.93 0.58 -1.21
C PRO A 105 -13.31 1.94 -0.89
N GLY A 106 -14.08 2.88 -0.36
CA GLY A 106 -13.60 4.20 0.04
C GLY A 106 -12.54 4.16 1.12
N MET A 107 -12.67 3.26 2.10
CA MET A 107 -11.65 3.10 3.16
C MET A 107 -10.36 2.48 2.63
N LEU A 108 -10.43 1.69 1.56
CA LEU A 108 -9.26 1.08 0.92
C LEU A 108 -8.40 2.11 0.20
N LEU A 109 -9.02 3.14 -0.40
CA LEU A 109 -8.31 4.23 -1.07
C LEU A 109 -7.46 5.06 -0.09
N HIS A 110 -7.84 5.14 1.20
CA HIS A 110 -7.03 5.79 2.22
C HIS A 110 -5.83 4.96 2.71
N MET A 111 -5.65 3.76 2.18
CA MET A 111 -4.47 2.97 2.47
C MET A 111 -3.32 3.39 1.55
N ARG A 112 -2.20 3.79 2.14
CA ARG A 112 -1.00 4.28 1.44
C ARG A 112 -0.51 3.35 0.31
N SER A 113 -0.69 2.05 0.45
CA SER A 113 -0.29 1.07 -0.57
C SER A 113 -1.20 1.06 -1.80
N HIS A 114 -2.41 1.61 -1.69
CA HIS A 114 -3.40 1.63 -2.76
C HIS A 114 -3.50 2.98 -3.46
N ASN A 115 -2.85 4.00 -2.90
CA ASN A 115 -2.63 5.25 -3.60
C ASN A 115 -1.65 4.96 -4.74
N LYS A 116 -2.10 5.15 -5.95
CA LYS A 116 -1.23 5.19 -7.12
C LYS A 116 -0.93 6.65 -7.38
N ASP A 117 0.34 6.99 -7.41
CA ASP A 117 0.79 8.24 -8.01
C ASP A 117 0.43 8.14 -9.50
N ASP A 118 -0.60 8.85 -9.92
CA ASP A 118 -0.97 8.96 -11.33
C ASP A 118 -0.18 10.16 -11.89
N PRO A 119 0.76 9.92 -12.82
CA PRO A 119 1.59 10.99 -13.38
C PRO A 119 0.77 12.13 -14.00
N LEU A 120 -0.42 11.83 -14.53
CA LEU A 120 -1.32 12.86 -15.10
C LEU A 120 -1.93 13.74 -14.00
N ILE A 121 -2.32 13.12 -12.88
CA ILE A 121 -2.84 13.85 -11.73
C ILE A 121 -1.73 14.70 -11.10
N ASP A 122 -0.52 14.14 -10.95
CA ASP A 122 0.64 14.88 -10.44
C ASP A 122 0.98 16.08 -11.32
N GLN A 123 0.91 15.93 -12.63
CA GLN A 123 1.12 17.06 -13.56
C GLN A 123 0.01 18.10 -13.43
N LEU A 124 -1.25 17.67 -13.38
CA LEU A 124 -2.39 18.57 -13.20
C LEU A 124 -2.27 19.38 -11.89
N VAL A 125 -1.88 18.73 -10.79
CA VAL A 125 -1.67 19.40 -9.49
C VAL A 125 -0.57 20.46 -9.62
N LYS A 126 0.55 20.16 -10.29
CA LYS A 126 1.63 21.11 -10.54
C LYS A 126 1.18 22.31 -11.37
N ASP A 127 0.43 22.05 -12.44
CA ASP A 127 -0.10 23.12 -13.30
C ASP A 127 -1.05 24.04 -12.52
N MET A 128 -1.94 23.46 -11.71
CA MET A 128 -2.83 24.23 -10.84
C MET A 128 -2.07 25.02 -9.76
N GLN A 129 -0.95 24.51 -9.26
CA GLN A 129 -0.07 25.23 -8.32
C GLN A 129 0.60 26.42 -9.00
N LEU A 130 1.06 26.27 -10.25
CA LEU A 130 1.63 27.37 -11.05
C LEU A 130 0.60 28.47 -11.32
N ASP A 131 -0.67 28.08 -11.50
CA ASP A 131 -1.79 29.01 -11.69
C ASP A 131 -2.31 29.61 -10.37
N ASN A 132 -1.58 29.44 -9.26
CA ASN A 132 -1.92 29.94 -7.93
C ASN A 132 -3.28 29.47 -7.39
N HIS A 133 -3.75 28.28 -7.79
CA HIS A 133 -4.94 27.69 -7.18
C HIS A 133 -4.69 27.35 -5.71
N THR A 134 -5.67 27.64 -4.87
CA THR A 134 -5.62 27.24 -3.47
C THR A 134 -5.76 25.72 -3.32
N HIS A 135 -5.24 25.16 -2.24
CA HIS A 135 -5.39 23.74 -1.93
C HIS A 135 -6.85 23.28 -1.96
N ALA A 136 -7.78 24.10 -1.46
CA ALA A 136 -9.22 23.79 -1.48
C ALA A 136 -9.78 23.71 -2.90
N GLN A 137 -9.36 24.59 -3.81
CA GLN A 137 -9.77 24.58 -5.22
C GLN A 137 -9.21 23.35 -5.94
N MET A 138 -7.93 23.00 -5.72
CA MET A 138 -7.32 21.78 -6.27
C MET A 138 -8.08 20.53 -5.80
N MET A 139 -8.34 20.39 -4.51
CA MET A 139 -9.09 19.27 -3.95
C MET A 139 -10.52 19.20 -4.49
N SER A 140 -11.20 20.35 -4.66
CA SER A 140 -12.54 20.40 -5.26
C SER A 140 -12.54 19.90 -6.71
N THR A 141 -11.57 20.32 -7.51
CA THR A 141 -11.43 19.91 -8.92
C THR A 141 -11.15 18.41 -9.03
N LEU A 142 -10.16 17.92 -8.28
CA LEU A 142 -9.82 16.50 -8.26
C LEU A 142 -10.98 15.63 -7.78
N SER A 143 -11.73 16.08 -6.77
CA SER A 143 -12.92 15.39 -6.27
C SER A 143 -13.99 15.25 -7.36
N ARG A 144 -14.27 16.32 -8.11
CA ARG A 144 -15.23 16.26 -9.22
C ARG A 144 -14.78 15.32 -10.33
N MET A 145 -13.49 15.35 -10.68
CA MET A 145 -12.93 14.43 -11.70
C MET A 145 -12.98 12.97 -11.28
N SER A 146 -12.80 12.68 -9.99
CA SER A 146 -12.81 11.33 -9.44
C SER A 146 -14.20 10.80 -9.08
N GLY A 147 -15.25 11.59 -9.25
CA GLY A 147 -16.62 11.21 -8.88
C GLY A 147 -16.91 11.30 -7.37
N GLY A 148 -16.08 12.02 -6.61
CA GLY A 148 -16.24 12.27 -5.18
C GLY A 148 -14.95 12.07 -4.40
N LEU A 149 -14.85 12.71 -3.23
CA LEU A 149 -13.67 12.61 -2.33
C LEU A 149 -13.31 11.17 -1.95
N GLN A 150 -14.31 10.31 -1.83
CA GLN A 150 -14.11 8.89 -1.47
C GLN A 150 -13.39 8.07 -2.55
N TYR A 151 -13.32 8.57 -3.79
CA TYR A 151 -12.64 7.90 -4.91
C TYR A 151 -11.28 8.53 -5.25
N MET A 152 -10.92 9.60 -4.56
CA MET A 152 -9.60 10.22 -4.72
C MET A 152 -8.52 9.36 -4.06
N GLY A 153 -7.46 9.04 -4.79
CA GLY A 153 -6.26 8.39 -4.25
C GLY A 153 -5.41 9.32 -3.39
N HIS A 154 -5.61 10.64 -3.49
CA HIS A 154 -4.90 11.67 -2.74
C HIS A 154 -5.70 12.12 -1.52
N THR A 155 -5.00 12.39 -0.44
CA THR A 155 -5.59 12.96 0.78
C THR A 155 -5.11 14.39 0.97
N SER A 156 -5.83 15.18 1.76
CA SER A 156 -5.46 16.57 2.10
C SER A 156 -4.11 16.71 2.85
N ARG A 157 -3.37 15.63 3.02
CA ARG A 157 -2.07 15.58 3.72
C ARG A 157 -0.90 15.19 2.81
N ASP A 158 -1.17 14.94 1.54
CA ASP A 158 -0.15 14.63 0.52
C ASP A 158 0.23 15.92 -0.29
#